data_36eb55e032b367d91262757a46a2a0ec
#
_entry.id   36eb55e032b367d91262757a46a2a0ec
#
_cell.length_a   1.000
_cell.length_b   1.000
_cell.length_c   1.000
_cell.angle_alpha   90.00
_cell.angle_beta   90.00
_cell.angle_gamma   90.00
#
_symmetry.space_group_name_H-M   'P 1'
#
loop_
_entity.id
_entity.type
_entity.pdbx_description
1 polymer ?
#
loop_
_entity_poly.entity_id
_entity_poly.type
_entity_poly.pdbx_seq_one_letter_code
_entity_poly.pdbx_strand_id
1 'polypeptide(L)'
;MRIGHAGLVTDGKNNRVLQATEYGALSKIGYVTDFTNRINFMVLRPKASSEIKSQVIQYAKEHLIGLPYNVFVGANYKQNEIKESQCSHIVWFAYHKFGYELLDKKRRSFCRTILQTRIKSNSFRFSVLTLIFYGIKLCFKK
;
A
#
# COMPACT_ATOMS: atom_id res chain seq x y z
N MET A 1 17.14 -0.44 13.30
CA MET A 1 15.80 -0.98 12.99
C MET A 1 15.47 -0.63 11.54
N ARG A 2 15.30 -1.62 10.66
CA ARG A 2 14.92 -1.33 9.27
C ARG A 2 13.40 -1.11 9.24
N ILE A 3 12.99 0.14 9.19
CA ILE A 3 11.59 0.51 9.06
C ILE A 3 11.17 0.22 7.61
N GLY A 4 10.17 -0.64 7.44
CA GLY A 4 9.58 -0.90 6.13
C GLY A 4 8.74 0.28 5.64
N HIS A 5 8.54 0.37 4.33
CA HIS A 5 7.68 1.37 3.72
C HIS A 5 6.72 0.71 2.73
N ALA A 6 5.52 1.26 2.61
CA ALA A 6 4.46 0.77 1.75
C ALA A 6 3.86 1.90 0.93
N GLY A 7 3.36 1.57 -0.26
CA GLY A 7 2.65 2.51 -1.11
C GLY A 7 1.63 1.81 -2.00
N LEU A 8 0.64 2.54 -2.44
CA LEU A 8 -0.40 2.10 -3.35
C LEU A 8 -0.14 2.65 -4.75
N VAL A 9 0.09 1.79 -5.74
CA VAL A 9 0.20 2.23 -7.13
C VAL A 9 -1.15 2.75 -7.60
N THR A 10 -1.19 4.01 -7.95
CA THR A 10 -2.40 4.70 -8.42
C THR A 10 -2.43 4.88 -9.94
N ASP A 11 -1.28 4.78 -10.60
CA ASP A 11 -1.15 4.80 -12.04
C ASP A 11 0.10 4.01 -12.46
N GLY A 12 -0.14 2.82 -12.98
CA GLY A 12 0.96 1.93 -13.41
C GLY A 12 1.64 2.37 -14.71
N LYS A 13 0.94 3.09 -15.59
CA LYS A 13 1.52 3.58 -16.85
C LYS A 13 2.51 4.71 -16.60
N ASN A 14 2.16 5.61 -15.68
CA ASN A 14 2.97 6.78 -15.33
C ASN A 14 3.80 6.56 -14.06
N ASN A 15 3.89 5.32 -13.56
CA ASN A 15 4.68 4.95 -12.39
C ASN A 15 4.37 5.78 -11.14
N ARG A 16 3.08 6.06 -10.87
CA ARG A 16 2.62 6.86 -9.73
C ARG A 16 2.20 6.01 -8.56
N VAL A 17 2.60 6.43 -7.37
CA VAL A 17 2.37 5.75 -6.09
C VAL A 17 1.87 6.74 -5.05
N LEU A 18 0.75 6.43 -4.40
CA LEU A 18 0.33 7.11 -3.19
C LEU A 18 1.12 6.57 -2.00
N GLN A 19 1.73 7.46 -1.22
CA GLN A 19 2.54 7.12 -0.06
C GLN A 19 2.44 8.16 1.05
N ALA A 20 2.60 7.71 2.29
CA ALA A 20 2.81 8.54 3.47
C ALA A 20 4.23 8.25 3.99
N THR A 21 5.12 9.23 3.93
CA THR A 21 6.57 8.99 4.00
C THR A 21 7.15 9.13 5.39
N GLU A 22 6.88 10.25 6.10
CA GLU A 22 7.58 10.57 7.35
C GLU A 22 6.81 11.56 8.20
N TYR A 23 7.22 11.70 9.45
CA TYR A 23 6.66 12.66 10.39
C TYR A 23 6.84 14.09 9.88
N GLY A 24 5.78 14.88 10.00
CA GLY A 24 5.73 16.26 9.49
C GLY A 24 5.41 16.38 7.99
N ALA A 25 5.37 15.27 7.26
CA ALA A 25 4.95 15.27 5.86
C ALA A 25 3.48 14.87 5.68
N LEU A 26 2.89 15.32 4.59
CA LEU A 26 1.57 14.90 4.15
C LEU A 26 1.68 13.74 3.17
N SER A 27 0.67 12.88 3.14
CA SER A 27 0.55 11.84 2.11
C SER A 27 0.48 12.46 0.72
N LYS A 28 1.20 11.87 -0.24
CA LYS A 28 1.37 12.43 -1.58
C LYS A 28 1.50 11.35 -2.64
N ILE A 29 1.29 11.77 -3.89
CA ILE A 29 1.65 10.94 -5.05
C ILE A 29 3.14 11.12 -5.33
N GLY A 30 3.89 10.06 -5.20
CA GLY A 30 5.30 9.93 -5.58
C GLY A 30 5.49 9.02 -6.78
N TYR A 31 6.68 8.45 -6.89
CA TYR A 31 7.07 7.59 -8.00
C TYR A 31 7.38 6.16 -7.52
N VAL A 32 7.14 5.19 -8.39
CA VAL A 32 7.51 3.79 -8.15
C VAL A 32 9.02 3.64 -7.91
N THR A 33 9.84 4.50 -8.51
CA THR A 33 11.30 4.52 -8.31
C THR A 33 11.71 4.77 -6.86
N ASP A 34 10.87 5.42 -6.04
CA ASP A 34 11.12 5.60 -4.60
C ASP A 34 11.24 4.26 -3.88
N PHE A 35 10.64 3.21 -4.45
CA PHE A 35 10.63 1.83 -3.93
C PHE A 35 11.62 0.92 -4.64
N THR A 36 11.71 0.99 -5.97
CA THR A 36 12.51 0.06 -6.78
C THR A 36 14.02 0.29 -6.66
N ASN A 37 14.43 1.49 -6.26
CA ASN A 37 15.83 1.82 -5.95
C ASN A 37 16.32 1.20 -4.62
N ARG A 38 15.49 0.38 -3.97
CA ARG A 38 15.82 -0.34 -2.73
C ARG A 38 16.22 -1.78 -3.01
N ILE A 39 17.15 -2.30 -2.22
CA ILE A 39 17.69 -3.68 -2.39
C ILE A 39 16.60 -4.74 -2.28
N ASN A 40 15.62 -4.53 -1.39
CA ASN A 40 14.53 -5.46 -1.15
C ASN A 40 13.19 -4.73 -1.30
N PHE A 41 12.56 -4.87 -2.43
CA PHE A 41 11.17 -4.45 -2.61
C PHE A 41 10.30 -5.62 -3.03
N MET A 42 9.02 -5.51 -2.78
CA MET A 42 8.03 -6.52 -3.10
C MET A 42 6.81 -5.85 -3.72
N VAL A 43 6.32 -6.46 -4.76
CA VAL A 43 5.08 -6.04 -5.41
C VAL A 43 4.00 -7.03 -5.04
N LEU A 44 2.90 -6.55 -4.47
CA LEU A 44 1.76 -7.35 -4.09
C LEU A 44 0.54 -6.98 -4.95
N ARG A 45 -0.23 -7.97 -5.37
CA ARG A 45 -1.45 -7.78 -6.15
C ARG A 45 -2.64 -8.37 -5.40
N PRO A 46 -3.53 -7.53 -4.88
CA PRO A 46 -4.76 -8.02 -4.25
C PRO A 46 -5.63 -8.80 -5.24
N LYS A 47 -6.19 -9.90 -4.78
CA LYS A 47 -7.14 -10.71 -5.56
C LYS A 47 -8.53 -10.07 -5.57
N ALA A 48 -8.60 -8.80 -5.92
CA ALA A 48 -9.84 -8.04 -6.07
C ALA A 48 -10.22 -7.94 -7.56
N SER A 49 -11.50 -7.72 -7.85
CA SER A 49 -11.94 -7.45 -9.22
C SER A 49 -11.36 -6.13 -9.76
N SER A 50 -11.41 -5.93 -11.07
CA SER A 50 -10.95 -4.69 -11.72
C SER A 50 -11.77 -3.48 -11.27
N GLU A 51 -13.07 -3.68 -11.03
CA GLU A 51 -13.99 -2.66 -10.57
C GLU A 51 -13.62 -2.17 -9.17
N ILE A 52 -13.44 -3.08 -8.22
CA ILE A 52 -13.00 -2.76 -6.84
C ILE A 52 -11.68 -2.00 -6.87
N LYS A 53 -10.78 -2.48 -7.67
CA LYS A 53 -9.46 -1.85 -7.82
C LYS A 53 -9.57 -0.43 -8.36
N SER A 54 -10.39 -0.19 -9.36
CA SER A 54 -10.61 1.16 -9.91
C SER A 54 -11.24 2.08 -8.87
N GLN A 55 -12.22 1.60 -8.10
CA GLN A 55 -12.83 2.35 -7.02
C GLN A 55 -11.83 2.70 -5.91
N VAL A 56 -10.97 1.75 -5.53
CA VAL A 56 -9.89 1.97 -4.54
C VAL A 56 -8.95 3.08 -5.01
N ILE A 57 -8.55 3.07 -6.27
CA ILE A 57 -7.63 4.10 -6.82
C ILE A 57 -8.32 5.46 -6.87
N GLN A 58 -9.54 5.51 -7.34
CA GLN A 58 -10.29 6.76 -7.41
C GLN A 58 -10.44 7.36 -6.00
N TYR A 59 -10.90 6.58 -5.06
CA TYR A 59 -11.01 6.98 -3.67
C TYR A 59 -9.68 7.46 -3.08
N ALA A 60 -8.60 6.73 -3.35
CA ALA A 60 -7.28 7.09 -2.87
C ALA A 60 -6.80 8.43 -3.40
N LYS A 61 -7.06 8.75 -4.67
CA LYS A 61 -6.71 10.04 -5.28
C LYS A 61 -7.55 11.19 -4.75
N GLU A 62 -8.81 10.95 -4.41
CA GLU A 62 -9.74 11.97 -3.96
C GLU A 62 -9.65 12.27 -2.45
N HIS A 63 -9.36 11.24 -1.64
CA HIS A 63 -9.52 11.34 -0.18
C HIS A 63 -8.27 11.02 0.64
N LEU A 64 -7.24 10.40 0.06
CA LEU A 64 -6.08 9.95 0.81
C LEU A 64 -4.81 10.75 0.53
N ILE A 65 -4.89 11.81 -0.26
CA ILE A 65 -3.80 12.78 -0.48
C ILE A 65 -3.94 13.92 0.54
N GLY A 66 -2.82 14.38 1.09
CA GLY A 66 -2.81 15.48 2.04
C GLY A 66 -3.08 15.11 3.50
N LEU A 67 -3.07 13.81 3.84
CA LEU A 67 -3.24 13.34 5.22
C LEU A 67 -1.94 13.51 6.01
N PRO A 68 -2.00 14.05 7.25
CA PRO A 68 -0.86 14.10 8.14
C PRO A 68 -0.31 12.71 8.46
N TYR A 69 1.01 12.62 8.61
CA TYR A 69 1.67 11.38 9.00
C TYR A 69 1.60 11.17 10.51
N ASN A 70 1.11 9.98 10.93
CA ASN A 70 1.14 9.54 12.31
C ASN A 70 1.53 8.06 12.41
N VAL A 71 2.70 7.79 13.01
CA VAL A 71 3.24 6.43 13.14
C VAL A 71 2.40 5.53 14.05
N PHE A 72 1.62 6.10 14.96
CA PHE A 72 0.81 5.35 15.92
C PHE A 72 -0.56 4.93 15.36
N VAL A 73 -0.92 5.40 14.18
CA VAL A 73 -2.16 4.98 13.52
C VAL A 73 -2.04 3.52 13.10
N GLY A 74 -2.95 2.70 13.60
CA GLY A 74 -3.07 1.29 13.27
C GLY A 74 -4.40 0.95 12.61
N ALA A 75 -4.51 -0.25 12.07
CA ALA A 75 -5.74 -0.75 11.49
C ALA A 75 -6.87 -0.84 12.55
N ASN A 76 -7.87 -0.02 12.38
CA ASN A 76 -9.11 -0.06 13.16
C ASN A 76 -10.26 -0.47 12.24
N TYR A 77 -10.70 -1.71 12.34
CA TYR A 77 -11.74 -2.30 11.48
C TYR A 77 -13.13 -1.66 11.59
N LYS A 78 -13.32 -0.78 12.57
CA LYS A 78 -14.54 0.04 12.72
C LYS A 78 -14.37 1.46 12.17
N GLN A 79 -13.19 1.78 11.65
CA GLN A 79 -12.89 3.11 11.15
C GLN A 79 -13.54 3.34 9.77
N ASN A 80 -14.43 4.31 9.70
CA ASN A 80 -15.10 4.71 8.46
C ASN A 80 -14.48 5.95 7.81
N GLU A 81 -13.70 6.72 8.58
CA GLU A 81 -13.04 7.94 8.15
C GLU A 81 -11.57 7.91 8.53
N ILE A 82 -10.76 8.60 7.75
CA ILE A 82 -9.33 8.73 7.94
C ILE A 82 -8.97 10.21 8.06
N LYS A 83 -8.28 10.58 9.14
CA LYS A 83 -7.82 11.96 9.37
C LYS A 83 -6.31 12.09 9.32
N GLU A 84 -5.62 10.99 9.56
CA GLU A 84 -4.17 10.87 9.56
C GLU A 84 -3.78 9.45 9.19
N SER A 85 -2.57 9.25 8.71
CA SER A 85 -2.15 7.93 8.25
C SER A 85 -0.65 7.70 8.38
N GLN A 86 -0.25 6.45 8.25
CA GLN A 86 1.12 6.02 8.01
C GLN A 86 1.17 5.14 6.76
N CYS A 87 2.37 4.80 6.31
CA CYS A 87 2.57 4.15 5.01
C CYS A 87 1.75 2.87 4.78
N SER A 88 1.71 1.96 5.74
CA SER A 88 0.94 0.71 5.59
C SER A 88 -0.56 0.91 5.88
N HIS A 89 -0.89 1.84 6.77
CA HIS A 89 -2.27 2.15 7.13
C HIS A 89 -3.05 2.74 5.96
N ILE A 90 -2.45 3.68 5.21
CA ILE A 90 -3.11 4.31 4.06
C ILE A 90 -3.46 3.29 2.97
N VAL A 91 -2.56 2.32 2.74
CA VAL A 91 -2.79 1.24 1.78
C VAL A 91 -3.89 0.30 2.24
N TRP A 92 -3.85 -0.11 3.51
CA TRP A 92 -4.88 -0.94 4.12
C TRP A 92 -6.24 -0.26 4.09
N PHE A 93 -6.33 1.00 4.51
CA PHE A 93 -7.58 1.75 4.59
C PHE A 93 -8.25 1.92 3.22
N ALA A 94 -7.48 2.16 2.17
CA ALA A 94 -7.98 2.29 0.81
C ALA A 94 -8.80 1.06 0.36
N TYR A 95 -8.35 -0.15 0.71
CA TYR A 95 -9.06 -1.39 0.42
C TYR A 95 -10.18 -1.71 1.42
N HIS A 96 -9.91 -1.44 2.70
CA HIS A 96 -10.88 -1.67 3.77
C HIS A 96 -12.18 -0.90 3.55
N LYS A 97 -12.11 0.31 3.03
CA LYS A 97 -13.27 1.15 2.68
C LYS A 97 -14.26 0.46 1.73
N PHE A 98 -13.78 -0.44 0.90
CA PHE A 98 -14.58 -1.24 -0.05
C PHE A 98 -14.82 -2.68 0.43
N GLY A 99 -14.67 -2.92 1.73
CA GLY A 99 -14.89 -4.24 2.33
C GLY A 99 -13.81 -5.27 2.01
N TYR A 100 -12.68 -4.83 1.44
CA TYR A 100 -11.58 -5.72 1.05
C TYR A 100 -10.45 -5.71 2.09
N GLU A 101 -10.34 -6.81 2.83
CA GLU A 101 -9.39 -6.89 3.93
C GLU A 101 -8.02 -7.39 3.47
N LEU A 102 -7.01 -6.56 3.64
CA LEU A 102 -5.62 -6.87 3.33
C LEU A 102 -4.84 -7.46 4.50
N LEU A 103 -5.34 -7.31 5.74
CA LEU A 103 -4.67 -7.78 6.94
C LEU A 103 -5.35 -9.01 7.51
N ASP A 104 -4.57 -9.98 7.96
CA ASP A 104 -5.05 -11.04 8.82
C ASP A 104 -5.33 -10.48 10.22
N LYS A 105 -6.59 -10.47 10.64
CA LYS A 105 -7.05 -9.94 11.94
C LYS A 105 -6.33 -10.59 13.13
N LYS A 106 -5.97 -11.88 13.03
CA LYS A 106 -5.30 -12.62 14.11
C LYS A 106 -3.80 -12.32 14.17
N ARG A 107 -3.16 -12.12 13.02
CA ARG A 107 -1.70 -12.01 12.90
C ARG A 107 -1.21 -10.59 12.73
N ARG A 108 -2.09 -9.62 12.49
CA ARG A 108 -1.75 -8.23 12.12
C ARG A 108 -0.73 -8.16 10.98
N SER A 109 -0.76 -9.15 10.09
CA SER A 109 0.12 -9.26 8.92
C SER A 109 -0.72 -9.28 7.65
N PHE A 110 -0.15 -8.88 6.52
CA PHE A 110 -0.85 -8.91 5.24
C PHE A 110 -1.33 -10.31 4.89
N CYS A 111 -2.60 -10.40 4.49
CA CYS A 111 -3.34 -11.64 4.29
C CYS A 111 -2.82 -12.45 3.09
N ARG A 112 -3.01 -13.80 3.14
CA ARG A 112 -2.78 -14.71 1.99
C ARG A 112 -3.61 -14.39 0.74
N THR A 113 -4.57 -13.48 0.87
CA THR A 113 -5.40 -12.98 -0.24
C THR A 113 -4.60 -12.17 -1.26
N ILE A 114 -3.35 -11.85 -0.96
CA ILE A 114 -2.47 -11.07 -1.83
C ILE A 114 -1.56 -12.00 -2.61
N LEU A 115 -1.61 -11.91 -3.93
CA LEU A 115 -0.69 -12.66 -4.79
C LEU A 115 0.71 -12.03 -4.71
N GLN A 116 1.65 -12.75 -4.11
CA GLN A 116 3.05 -12.33 -4.05
C GLN A 116 3.72 -12.58 -5.41
N THR A 117 4.22 -11.53 -6.02
CA THR A 117 5.10 -11.64 -7.19
C THR A 117 6.50 -11.18 -6.77
N ARG A 118 7.41 -12.11 -6.61
CA ARG A 118 8.83 -11.81 -6.37
C ARG A 118 9.46 -11.41 -7.69
N ILE A 119 9.98 -10.21 -7.75
CA ILE A 119 10.57 -9.69 -8.98
C ILE A 119 12.08 -9.68 -8.85
N LYS A 120 12.72 -10.40 -9.76
CA LYS A 120 14.13 -10.22 -10.10
C LYS A 120 14.15 -9.60 -11.49
N SER A 121 14.66 -8.39 -11.62
CA SER A 121 15.13 -7.75 -12.84
C SER A 121 14.32 -6.61 -13.52
N ASN A 122 15.02 -5.89 -14.33
CA ASN A 122 14.87 -4.55 -14.90
C ASN A 122 13.77 -4.31 -15.98
N SER A 123 12.85 -5.22 -16.20
CA SER A 123 11.79 -5.02 -17.22
C SER A 123 10.40 -5.18 -16.64
N PHE A 124 9.90 -4.13 -15.96
CA PHE A 124 8.59 -4.20 -15.33
C PHE A 124 7.58 -3.24 -15.95
N ARG A 125 6.50 -3.79 -16.48
CA ARG A 125 5.26 -3.04 -16.67
C ARG A 125 4.44 -3.16 -15.40
N PHE A 126 4.31 -2.07 -14.66
CA PHE A 126 3.38 -1.98 -13.55
C PHE A 126 1.97 -1.93 -14.13
N SER A 127 1.24 -3.03 -14.05
CA SER A 127 -0.20 -2.97 -14.27
C SER A 127 -0.85 -2.18 -13.15
N VAL A 128 -1.92 -1.49 -13.47
CA VAL A 128 -2.77 -0.77 -12.49
C VAL A 128 -2.99 -1.69 -11.28
N LEU A 129 -2.55 -1.27 -10.07
CA LEU A 129 -2.83 -1.94 -8.79
C LEU A 129 -1.76 -2.85 -8.23
N THR A 130 -0.64 -2.27 -8.04
CA THR A 130 0.45 -2.92 -7.37
C THR A 130 0.69 -2.23 -6.03
N LEU A 131 0.67 -3.00 -4.95
CA LEU A 131 1.16 -2.56 -3.65
C LEU A 131 2.66 -2.80 -3.61
N ILE A 132 3.43 -1.79 -3.24
CA ILE A 132 4.89 -1.90 -3.15
C ILE A 132 5.29 -1.79 -1.68
N PHE A 133 6.04 -2.79 -1.22
CA PHE A 133 6.61 -2.82 0.11
C PHE A 133 8.12 -3.02 0.03
N TYR A 134 8.86 -2.37 0.91
CA TYR A 134 10.25 -2.71 1.17
C TYR A 134 10.51 -2.80 2.68
N GLY A 135 11.47 -3.65 3.06
CA GLY A 135 11.96 -3.74 4.44
C GLY A 135 11.02 -4.39 5.46
N ILE A 136 9.82 -4.82 5.07
CA ILE A 136 8.94 -5.57 5.95
C ILE A 136 9.27 -7.06 5.84
N LYS A 137 9.71 -7.65 6.94
CA LYS A 137 9.79 -9.11 7.07
C LYS A 137 8.37 -9.64 7.16
N LEU A 138 7.78 -9.98 6.01
CA LEU A 138 6.53 -10.73 6.01
C LEU A 138 6.84 -12.15 6.48
N CYS A 139 6.47 -12.47 7.72
CA CYS A 139 6.54 -13.83 8.22
C CYS A 139 5.47 -14.69 7.52
N PHE A 140 5.80 -15.20 6.33
CA PHE A 140 5.10 -16.35 5.79
C PHE A 140 5.72 -17.61 6.41
N LYS A 141 5.14 -18.12 7.49
CA LYS A 141 5.35 -19.52 7.83
C LYS A 141 4.62 -20.38 6.79
N LYS A 142 5.38 -21.32 6.22
CA LYS A 142 4.90 -22.39 5.35
C LYS A 142 3.72 -23.15 5.96
#